data_2b3fd5d53061ac5fa03ca141f4323c02
#
_entry.id   2b3fd5d53061ac5fa03ca141f4323c02
#
_cell.length_a   1.000
_cell.length_b   1.000
_cell.length_c   1.000
_cell.angle_alpha   90.00
_cell.angle_beta   90.00
_cell.angle_gamma   90.00
#
_symmetry.space_group_name_H-M   'P 1'
#
loop_
_entity.id
_entity.type
_entity.pdbx_description
1 polymer ?
#
loop_
_entity_poly.entity_id
_entity_poly.type
_entity_poly.pdbx_seq_one_letter_code
_entity_poly.pdbx_strand_id
1 'polypeptide(L)'
;MQKFSGFDSLGIFFFLVACPLVTAADDKPAEEKTLDGRDRTSRIAPVIHVAAGLNTDGKLVRHYRRGLDYAIEYFGNYGPYHVYLLGPDSEASVRKIYRQRAASRVDPQSEIPAEKQIEEYLRRPNVLDEIEAVLSGKAEGGLTWTQDPPKLYEDVTTNAKGREKDPLENTWGALHEYHHVFQMAHCDTRLKRDSEKNIPSWIAEGMASYSSARFMDNLGLVDSRAYLLELRKSGGNIGRPGINEFLTRNKDWQLQDESYWDSGQAPQIYYMLGAWATAYLIHGLGVDEVTVLKTWYQDIPRLGKSAAFEKHMGIPLDEFYPRFRRFILQSDKDVMKIFEATASQDRVR
;
A
#
# COMPACT_ATOMS: atom_id res chain seq x y z
N MET A 1 21.43 -4.93 -18.41
CA MET A 1 20.15 -4.22 -18.38
C MET A 1 19.06 -5.20 -18.79
N GLN A 2 18.45 -5.86 -17.80
CA GLN A 2 17.26 -6.66 -18.04
C GLN A 2 16.07 -5.73 -18.25
N LYS A 3 15.42 -5.84 -19.39
CA LYS A 3 14.15 -5.13 -19.65
C LYS A 3 13.09 -5.69 -18.73
N PHE A 4 12.47 -4.83 -17.94
CA PHE A 4 11.23 -5.15 -17.22
C PHE A 4 10.14 -5.43 -18.27
N SER A 5 9.93 -6.70 -18.61
CA SER A 5 8.84 -7.16 -19.46
C SER A 5 7.86 -7.94 -18.58
N GLY A 6 7.10 -7.27 -17.73
CA GLY A 6 6.26 -8.04 -16.84
C GLY A 6 5.18 -7.32 -16.05
N PHE A 7 5.05 -6.00 -16.15
CA PHE A 7 3.96 -5.29 -15.46
C PHE A 7 2.67 -5.20 -16.30
N ASP A 8 2.30 -6.29 -16.96
CA ASP A 8 0.98 -6.36 -17.59
C ASP A 8 -0.09 -6.65 -16.55
N SER A 9 -0.90 -5.65 -16.27
CA SER A 9 -2.17 -5.74 -15.55
C SER A 9 -2.09 -6.13 -14.06
N LEU A 10 -1.46 -5.32 -13.21
CA LEU A 10 -2.01 -5.15 -11.88
C LEU A 10 -3.26 -4.26 -12.02
N GLY A 11 -4.38 -4.89 -12.30
CA GLY A 11 -5.68 -4.32 -11.99
C GLY A 11 -5.84 -4.38 -10.48
N ILE A 12 -5.13 -3.51 -9.77
CA ILE A 12 -5.33 -3.33 -8.33
C ILE A 12 -6.66 -2.60 -8.20
N PHE A 13 -7.74 -3.37 -8.19
CA PHE A 13 -9.03 -2.89 -7.74
C PHE A 13 -9.04 -2.99 -6.22
N PHE A 14 -8.72 -1.88 -5.56
CA PHE A 14 -9.05 -1.75 -4.15
C PHE A 14 -10.57 -1.67 -4.03
N PHE A 15 -11.21 -2.79 -3.69
CA PHE A 15 -12.48 -2.71 -3.01
C PHE A 15 -12.21 -2.30 -1.56
N LEU A 16 -12.26 -1.00 -1.30
CA LEU A 16 -12.56 -0.50 0.04
C LEU A 16 -13.96 -1.00 0.39
N VAL A 17 -14.04 -2.23 0.90
CA VAL A 17 -15.27 -2.72 1.50
C VAL A 17 -15.40 -1.97 2.82
N ALA A 18 -16.10 -0.84 2.78
CA ALA A 18 -16.66 -0.24 3.97
C ALA A 18 -17.64 -1.27 4.54
N CYS A 19 -17.24 -1.93 5.62
CA CYS A 19 -18.17 -2.76 6.38
C CYS A 19 -19.31 -1.86 6.85
N PRO A 20 -20.60 -2.25 6.64
CA PRO A 20 -21.72 -1.46 7.13
C PRO A 20 -21.62 -1.35 8.64
N LEU A 21 -21.80 -0.13 9.14
CA LEU A 21 -21.96 0.20 10.55
C LEU A 21 -23.05 -0.69 11.16
N VAL A 22 -22.64 -1.57 12.06
CA VAL A 22 -23.54 -2.07 13.10
C VAL A 22 -23.51 -1.02 14.20
N THR A 23 -24.57 -0.23 14.26
CA THR A 23 -24.81 0.68 15.38
C THR A 23 -25.20 -0.17 16.59
N ALA A 24 -24.27 -0.38 17.51
CA ALA A 24 -24.59 -0.74 18.88
C ALA A 24 -24.43 0.53 19.71
N ALA A 25 -25.56 1.04 20.18
CA ALA A 25 -25.61 2.05 21.20
C ALA A 25 -25.24 1.40 22.53
N ASP A 26 -24.14 1.88 23.14
CA ASP A 26 -23.97 1.89 24.59
C ASP A 26 -23.02 3.02 24.94
N ASP A 27 -23.61 4.08 25.52
CA ASP A 27 -22.94 5.24 26.06
C ASP A 27 -22.14 4.88 27.32
N LYS A 28 -20.92 4.42 27.14
CA LYS A 28 -19.84 4.64 28.12
C LYS A 28 -18.81 5.52 27.47
N PRO A 29 -18.31 6.56 28.20
CA PRO A 29 -17.20 7.37 27.67
C PRO A 29 -16.06 6.39 27.38
N ALA A 30 -15.81 6.16 26.09
CA ALA A 30 -14.65 5.42 25.66
C ALA A 30 -13.44 6.16 26.22
N GLU A 31 -12.68 5.51 27.11
CA GLU A 31 -11.33 5.93 27.38
C GLU A 31 -10.69 6.21 26.02
N GLU A 32 -10.36 7.45 25.79
CA GLU A 32 -9.65 7.93 24.63
C GLU A 32 -8.27 7.26 24.65
N LYS A 33 -8.24 5.98 24.24
CA LYS A 33 -6.96 5.28 24.01
C LYS A 33 -6.30 6.09 22.92
N THR A 34 -5.46 7.01 23.37
CA THR A 34 -4.55 7.79 22.55
C THR A 34 -4.01 6.86 21.48
N LEU A 35 -4.23 7.23 20.22
CA LEU A 35 -3.56 6.65 19.06
C LEU A 35 -2.06 7.02 19.17
N ASP A 36 -1.47 6.84 20.34
CA ASP A 36 -0.07 7.07 20.59
C ASP A 36 0.70 5.91 19.96
N GLY A 37 1.13 6.14 18.69
CA GLY A 37 1.76 5.14 17.83
C GLY A 37 3.02 4.49 18.36
N ARG A 38 3.45 4.78 19.59
CA ARG A 38 4.69 4.28 20.16
C ARG A 38 4.65 2.83 20.59
N ASP A 39 3.47 2.23 20.85
CA ASP A 39 3.35 0.88 21.41
C ASP A 39 2.52 -0.07 20.56
N ARG A 40 2.39 0.16 19.25
CA ARG A 40 1.62 -0.72 18.37
C ARG A 40 2.44 -1.82 17.70
N THR A 41 3.71 -1.93 18.00
CA THR A 41 4.52 -3.03 17.49
C THR A 41 4.08 -4.34 18.11
N SER A 42 3.82 -5.34 17.26
CA SER A 42 3.46 -6.69 17.66
C SER A 42 4.70 -7.57 17.80
N ARG A 43 4.66 -8.48 18.77
CA ARG A 43 5.63 -9.59 18.83
C ARG A 43 5.18 -10.81 18.04
N ILE A 44 4.00 -10.75 17.44
CA ILE A 44 3.42 -11.86 16.67
C ILE A 44 4.04 -11.84 15.27
N ALA A 45 4.72 -12.92 14.90
CA ALA A 45 5.28 -13.07 13.56
C ALA A 45 4.17 -13.13 12.51
N PRO A 46 4.38 -12.54 11.32
CA PRO A 46 3.45 -12.67 10.20
C PRO A 46 3.22 -14.13 9.80
N VAL A 47 1.98 -14.47 9.45
CA VAL A 47 1.59 -15.79 8.98
C VAL A 47 1.34 -15.75 7.49
N ILE A 48 2.04 -16.57 6.72
CA ILE A 48 1.88 -16.67 5.25
C ILE A 48 1.14 -17.96 4.92
N HIS A 49 -0.05 -17.82 4.34
CA HIS A 49 -0.88 -18.91 3.83
C HIS A 49 -0.71 -19.01 2.32
N VAL A 50 -0.44 -20.20 1.79
CA VAL A 50 -0.16 -20.40 0.37
C VAL A 50 -1.10 -21.43 -0.19
N ALA A 51 -1.75 -21.13 -1.34
CA ALA A 51 -2.52 -22.12 -2.09
C ALA A 51 -1.60 -23.26 -2.60
N ALA A 52 -2.08 -24.50 -2.52
CA ALA A 52 -1.28 -25.69 -2.73
C ALA A 52 -0.59 -25.76 -4.11
N GLY A 53 -1.25 -25.23 -5.15
CA GLY A 53 -0.71 -25.25 -6.53
C GLY A 53 0.30 -24.16 -6.87
N LEU A 54 0.49 -23.16 -5.98
CA LEU A 54 1.29 -21.98 -6.31
C LEU A 54 2.80 -22.12 -6.10
N ASN A 55 3.24 -23.12 -5.37
CA ASN A 55 4.59 -23.06 -4.85
C ASN A 55 5.25 -24.43 -4.76
N THR A 56 5.52 -25.02 -5.92
CA THR A 56 6.24 -26.30 -5.98
C THR A 56 7.71 -26.18 -5.56
N ASP A 57 8.31 -24.99 -5.65
CA ASP A 57 9.73 -24.76 -5.35
C ASP A 57 10.00 -23.75 -4.20
N GLY A 58 8.96 -23.19 -3.59
CA GLY A 58 9.07 -22.21 -2.51
C GLY A 58 9.57 -20.82 -2.95
N LYS A 59 9.78 -20.58 -4.24
CA LYS A 59 10.36 -19.34 -4.77
C LYS A 59 9.47 -18.14 -4.46
N LEU A 60 8.17 -18.24 -4.72
CA LEU A 60 7.18 -17.20 -4.46
C LEU A 60 7.22 -16.74 -2.99
N VAL A 61 7.16 -17.70 -2.07
CA VAL A 61 7.18 -17.41 -0.62
C VAL A 61 8.51 -16.78 -0.21
N ARG A 62 9.64 -17.25 -0.74
CA ARG A 62 10.95 -16.65 -0.41
C ARG A 62 11.05 -15.22 -0.85
N HIS A 63 10.55 -14.86 -2.04
CA HIS A 63 10.56 -13.49 -2.54
C HIS A 63 9.62 -12.59 -1.76
N TYR A 64 8.41 -13.06 -1.46
CA TYR A 64 7.48 -12.33 -0.61
C TYR A 64 8.08 -12.10 0.78
N ARG A 65 8.62 -13.17 1.41
CA ARG A 65 9.25 -13.10 2.74
C ARG A 65 10.40 -12.10 2.76
N ARG A 66 11.24 -12.09 1.72
CA ARG A 66 12.37 -11.17 1.64
C ARG A 66 11.91 -9.70 1.70
N GLY A 67 10.86 -9.34 0.97
CA GLY A 67 10.28 -8.00 1.01
C GLY A 67 9.67 -7.68 2.38
N LEU A 68 8.90 -8.63 2.90
CA LEU A 68 8.23 -8.48 4.19
C LEU A 68 9.22 -8.31 5.35
N ASP A 69 10.25 -9.14 5.41
CA ASP A 69 11.27 -9.07 6.47
C ASP A 69 12.01 -7.72 6.42
N TYR A 70 12.34 -7.21 5.22
CA TYR A 70 12.95 -5.89 5.06
C TYR A 70 12.00 -4.76 5.52
N ALA A 71 10.73 -4.83 5.15
CA ALA A 71 9.75 -3.82 5.56
C ALA A 71 9.52 -3.82 7.08
N ILE A 72 9.47 -5.00 7.70
CA ILE A 72 9.35 -5.12 9.16
C ILE A 72 10.60 -4.56 9.87
N GLU A 73 11.79 -4.85 9.35
CA GLU A 73 13.03 -4.28 9.90
C GLU A 73 13.02 -2.75 9.85
N TYR A 74 12.55 -2.18 8.75
CA TYR A 74 12.51 -0.72 8.58
C TYR A 74 11.40 -0.05 9.39
N PHE A 75 10.15 -0.53 9.25
CA PHE A 75 8.97 0.13 9.85
C PHE A 75 8.70 -0.31 11.30
N GLY A 76 9.08 -1.51 11.68
CA GLY A 76 8.67 -2.20 12.89
C GLY A 76 7.61 -3.27 12.61
N ASN A 77 7.43 -4.22 13.53
CA ASN A 77 6.45 -5.29 13.39
C ASN A 77 5.08 -4.83 13.92
N TYR A 78 4.17 -4.52 13.02
CA TYR A 78 2.77 -4.20 13.31
C TYR A 78 1.92 -5.44 13.00
N GLY A 79 1.02 -5.79 13.89
CA GLY A 79 0.23 -7.00 13.63
C GLY A 79 -0.78 -7.28 14.73
N PRO A 80 -1.44 -8.46 14.64
CA PRO A 80 -1.17 -9.60 13.75
C PRO A 80 -1.35 -9.30 12.26
N TYR A 81 -0.50 -9.91 11.41
CA TYR A 81 -0.51 -9.75 9.97
C TYR A 81 -0.55 -11.11 9.26
N HIS A 82 -1.58 -11.33 8.48
CA HIS A 82 -1.78 -12.54 7.71
C HIS A 82 -1.66 -12.25 6.20
N VAL A 83 -0.91 -13.07 5.51
CA VAL A 83 -0.72 -12.99 4.06
C VAL A 83 -1.33 -14.22 3.41
N TYR A 84 -2.16 -14.02 2.40
CA TYR A 84 -2.80 -15.08 1.63
C TYR A 84 -2.30 -15.02 0.19
N LEU A 85 -1.36 -15.91 -0.15
CA LEU A 85 -0.84 -16.04 -1.51
C LEU A 85 -1.72 -17.04 -2.26
N LEU A 86 -2.53 -16.54 -3.17
CA LEU A 86 -3.52 -17.29 -3.93
C LEU A 86 -3.13 -17.37 -5.40
N GLY A 87 -3.67 -18.34 -6.10
CA GLY A 87 -3.55 -18.50 -7.54
C GLY A 87 -4.60 -19.46 -8.08
N PRO A 88 -4.64 -19.69 -9.40
CA PRO A 88 -5.58 -20.62 -10.02
C PRO A 88 -5.23 -22.05 -9.59
N ASP A 89 -5.78 -22.42 -8.46
CA ASP A 89 -5.68 -23.74 -7.85
C ASP A 89 -7.04 -24.45 -7.92
N SER A 90 -7.13 -25.65 -7.37
CA SER A 90 -8.42 -26.33 -7.22
C SER A 90 -9.37 -25.48 -6.36
N GLU A 91 -10.64 -25.48 -6.69
CA GLU A 91 -11.66 -24.78 -5.92
C GLU A 91 -11.61 -25.16 -4.43
N ALA A 92 -11.37 -26.44 -4.14
CA ALA A 92 -11.24 -26.94 -2.77
C ALA A 92 -10.08 -26.28 -2.00
N SER A 93 -8.93 -26.08 -2.66
CA SER A 93 -7.77 -25.41 -2.09
C SER A 93 -8.02 -23.94 -1.82
N VAL A 94 -8.61 -23.23 -2.78
CA VAL A 94 -8.97 -21.80 -2.64
C VAL A 94 -9.98 -21.63 -1.51
N ARG A 95 -11.07 -22.41 -1.50
CA ARG A 95 -12.09 -22.36 -0.42
C ARG A 95 -11.52 -22.69 0.95
N LYS A 96 -10.56 -23.60 1.03
CA LYS A 96 -9.86 -23.91 2.30
C LYS A 96 -9.16 -22.68 2.85
N ILE A 97 -8.46 -21.90 2.01
CA ILE A 97 -7.77 -20.68 2.43
C ILE A 97 -8.78 -19.62 2.88
N TYR A 98 -9.86 -19.41 2.11
CA TYR A 98 -10.91 -18.46 2.53
C TYR A 98 -11.59 -18.88 3.83
N ARG A 99 -11.71 -20.18 4.11
CA ARG A 99 -12.18 -20.67 5.40
C ARG A 99 -11.18 -20.37 6.53
N GLN A 100 -9.87 -20.50 6.29
CA GLN A 100 -8.85 -20.09 7.25
C GLN A 100 -8.90 -18.57 7.51
N ARG A 101 -9.07 -17.76 6.45
CA ARG A 101 -9.28 -16.31 6.55
C ARG A 101 -10.53 -15.96 7.33
N ALA A 102 -11.63 -16.66 7.11
CA ALA A 102 -12.85 -16.50 7.89
C ALA A 102 -12.63 -16.84 9.38
N ALA A 103 -11.90 -17.92 9.66
CA ALA A 103 -11.60 -18.33 11.02
C ALA A 103 -10.75 -17.32 11.80
N SER A 104 -9.83 -16.61 11.13
CA SER A 104 -9.03 -15.54 11.75
C SER A 104 -9.86 -14.30 12.13
N ARG A 105 -11.07 -14.18 11.59
CA ARG A 105 -12.00 -13.07 11.82
C ARG A 105 -13.14 -13.41 12.79
N VAL A 106 -13.14 -14.61 13.35
CA VAL A 106 -14.16 -15.01 14.33
C VAL A 106 -14.04 -14.14 15.57
N ASP A 107 -15.16 -13.52 15.96
CA ASP A 107 -15.27 -12.82 17.22
C ASP A 107 -15.56 -13.82 18.35
N PRO A 108 -14.60 -14.04 19.27
CA PRO A 108 -14.80 -14.99 20.39
C PRO A 108 -15.82 -14.50 21.42
N GLN A 109 -16.20 -13.21 21.40
CA GLN A 109 -17.16 -12.61 22.29
C GLN A 109 -18.59 -12.61 21.72
N SER A 110 -18.74 -13.00 20.45
CA SER A 110 -20.04 -13.07 19.79
C SER A 110 -20.88 -14.23 20.32
N GLU A 111 -22.19 -14.02 20.48
CA GLU A 111 -23.15 -15.07 20.77
C GLU A 111 -23.35 -16.08 19.62
N ILE A 112 -22.88 -15.69 18.39
CA ILE A 112 -22.94 -16.53 17.19
C ILE A 112 -21.81 -17.56 17.26
N PRO A 113 -22.09 -18.87 17.15
CA PRO A 113 -21.06 -19.90 17.13
C PRO A 113 -20.02 -19.65 16.02
N ALA A 114 -18.74 -19.89 16.30
CA ALA A 114 -17.62 -19.65 15.39
C ALA A 114 -17.86 -20.22 13.98
N GLU A 115 -18.36 -21.43 13.88
CA GLU A 115 -18.65 -22.08 12.61
C GLU A 115 -19.72 -21.32 11.80
N LYS A 116 -20.73 -20.80 12.47
CA LYS A 116 -21.77 -19.99 11.81
C LYS A 116 -21.22 -18.65 11.33
N GLN A 117 -20.33 -18.01 12.09
CA GLN A 117 -19.64 -16.79 11.65
C GLN A 117 -18.80 -17.04 10.40
N ILE A 118 -18.08 -18.18 10.36
CA ILE A 118 -17.29 -18.61 9.19
C ILE A 118 -18.19 -18.79 7.97
N GLU A 119 -19.30 -19.52 8.11
CA GLU A 119 -20.23 -19.76 7.00
C GLU A 119 -20.89 -18.46 6.49
N GLU A 120 -21.26 -17.55 7.40
CA GLU A 120 -21.78 -16.23 7.04
C GLU A 120 -20.76 -15.38 6.30
N TYR A 121 -19.50 -15.42 6.72
CA TYR A 121 -18.41 -14.74 6.02
C TYR A 121 -18.24 -15.28 4.58
N LEU A 122 -18.20 -16.58 4.41
CA LEU A 122 -18.00 -17.23 3.10
C LEU A 122 -19.19 -17.03 2.13
N ARG A 123 -20.35 -16.63 2.63
CA ARG A 123 -21.54 -16.32 1.80
C ARG A 123 -21.65 -14.86 1.42
N ARG A 124 -20.76 -13.99 1.87
CA ARG A 124 -20.80 -12.58 1.50
C ARG A 124 -20.53 -12.42 0.00
N PRO A 125 -21.30 -11.58 -0.71
CA PRO A 125 -21.15 -11.42 -2.15
C PRO A 125 -19.73 -11.07 -2.57
N ASN A 126 -19.10 -10.12 -1.90
CA ASN A 126 -17.72 -9.71 -2.19
C ASN A 126 -16.69 -10.84 -1.98
N VAL A 127 -16.90 -11.74 -1.01
CA VAL A 127 -16.03 -12.91 -0.79
C VAL A 127 -16.23 -13.94 -1.90
N LEU A 128 -17.46 -14.12 -2.37
CA LEU A 128 -17.75 -15.01 -3.49
C LEU A 128 -17.12 -14.47 -4.78
N ASP A 129 -17.23 -13.16 -5.03
CA ASP A 129 -16.61 -12.49 -6.18
C ASP A 129 -15.07 -12.61 -6.15
N GLU A 130 -14.44 -12.43 -4.96
CA GLU A 130 -13.00 -12.65 -4.78
C GLU A 130 -12.61 -14.10 -5.10
N ILE A 131 -13.36 -15.09 -4.60
CA ILE A 131 -13.11 -16.52 -4.88
C ILE A 131 -13.23 -16.78 -6.38
N GLU A 132 -14.24 -16.25 -7.05
CA GLU A 132 -14.42 -16.41 -8.49
C GLU A 132 -13.29 -15.75 -9.27
N ALA A 133 -12.85 -14.57 -8.87
CA ALA A 133 -11.71 -13.89 -9.48
C ALA A 133 -10.44 -14.75 -9.40
N VAL A 134 -10.14 -15.33 -8.22
CA VAL A 134 -9.02 -16.26 -8.04
C VAL A 134 -9.14 -17.47 -8.93
N LEU A 135 -10.31 -18.12 -8.96
CA LEU A 135 -10.55 -19.33 -9.76
C LEU A 135 -10.50 -19.07 -11.27
N SER A 136 -10.94 -17.88 -11.69
CA SER A 136 -10.84 -17.45 -13.10
C SER A 136 -9.43 -17.01 -13.51
N GLY A 137 -8.49 -16.95 -12.56
CA GLY A 137 -7.11 -16.55 -12.80
C GLY A 137 -6.92 -15.05 -13.02
N LYS A 138 -7.84 -14.22 -12.53
CA LYS A 138 -7.64 -12.78 -12.46
C LYS A 138 -6.61 -12.47 -11.38
N ALA A 139 -5.65 -11.61 -11.70
CA ALA A 139 -4.71 -11.11 -10.71
C ALA A 139 -5.35 -9.97 -9.93
N GLU A 140 -5.44 -10.13 -8.62
CA GLU A 140 -5.89 -9.10 -7.68
C GLU A 140 -4.96 -9.11 -6.48
N GLY A 141 -4.82 -7.99 -5.82
CA GLY A 141 -4.04 -7.88 -4.59
C GLY A 141 -4.54 -6.72 -3.78
N GLY A 142 -4.37 -6.80 -2.47
CA GLY A 142 -4.75 -5.68 -1.63
C GLY A 142 -4.76 -6.02 -0.15
N LEU A 143 -4.55 -4.98 0.64
CA LEU A 143 -4.59 -5.04 2.08
C LEU A 143 -6.00 -4.79 2.61
N THR A 144 -6.43 -5.62 3.53
CA THR A 144 -7.63 -5.42 4.33
C THR A 144 -7.29 -5.48 5.82
N TRP A 145 -8.19 -4.97 6.68
CA TRP A 145 -7.99 -5.02 8.13
C TRP A 145 -9.31 -5.16 8.87
N THR A 146 -9.22 -5.71 10.07
CA THR A 146 -10.34 -5.71 11.02
C THR A 146 -10.25 -4.49 11.92
N GLN A 147 -11.38 -3.92 12.29
CA GLN A 147 -11.41 -2.68 13.07
C GLN A 147 -11.39 -2.90 14.59
N ASP A 148 -11.56 -4.15 15.05
CA ASP A 148 -11.55 -4.46 16.46
C ASP A 148 -10.14 -4.83 16.96
N PRO A 149 -9.78 -4.43 18.20
CA PRO A 149 -8.53 -4.90 18.80
C PRO A 149 -8.59 -6.41 19.15
N PRO A 150 -7.51 -7.19 18.87
CA PRO A 150 -6.32 -6.74 18.15
C PRO A 150 -6.61 -6.51 16.68
N LYS A 151 -6.10 -5.41 16.10
CA LYS A 151 -6.20 -5.15 14.66
C LYS A 151 -5.51 -6.28 13.91
N LEU A 152 -6.26 -7.00 13.12
CA LEU A 152 -5.74 -7.98 12.17
C LEU A 152 -5.56 -7.31 10.81
N TYR A 153 -4.36 -7.36 10.26
CA TYR A 153 -4.08 -6.96 8.90
C TYR A 153 -3.99 -8.19 8.01
N GLU A 154 -4.57 -8.13 6.85
CA GLU A 154 -4.60 -9.22 5.89
C GLU A 154 -4.23 -8.71 4.50
N ASP A 155 -3.18 -9.26 3.91
CA ASP A 155 -2.88 -9.09 2.49
C ASP A 155 -3.38 -10.31 1.72
N VAL A 156 -4.16 -10.07 0.68
CA VAL A 156 -4.62 -11.10 -0.25
C VAL A 156 -3.99 -10.82 -1.61
N THR A 157 -3.00 -11.60 -1.95
CA THR A 157 -2.29 -11.49 -3.22
C THR A 157 -2.63 -12.67 -4.12
N THR A 158 -3.23 -12.41 -5.28
CA THR A 158 -3.58 -13.44 -6.27
C THR A 158 -2.60 -13.41 -7.44
N ASN A 159 -2.24 -14.61 -7.92
CA ASN A 159 -1.39 -14.78 -9.08
C ASN A 159 -2.23 -15.24 -10.29
N ALA A 160 -2.15 -14.53 -11.40
CA ALA A 160 -2.89 -14.88 -12.60
C ALA A 160 -2.43 -16.23 -13.21
N LYS A 161 -3.37 -16.93 -13.85
CA LYS A 161 -3.10 -18.21 -14.53
C LYS A 161 -2.09 -17.99 -15.67
N GLY A 162 -1.06 -18.83 -15.72
CA GLY A 162 -0.03 -18.78 -16.75
C GLY A 162 0.95 -17.60 -16.63
N ARG A 163 0.81 -16.79 -15.61
CA ARG A 163 1.78 -15.78 -15.21
C ARG A 163 2.38 -16.22 -13.88
N GLU A 164 3.52 -16.87 -13.92
CA GLU A 164 4.41 -16.80 -12.76
C GLU A 164 4.73 -15.32 -12.61
N LYS A 165 4.20 -14.67 -11.58
CA LYS A 165 4.62 -13.30 -11.26
C LYS A 165 6.14 -13.32 -11.19
N ASP A 166 6.76 -12.33 -11.83
CA ASP A 166 8.18 -12.12 -11.64
C ASP A 166 8.42 -12.13 -10.11
N PRO A 167 9.39 -12.90 -9.64
CA PRO A 167 9.76 -12.91 -8.23
C PRO A 167 9.92 -11.51 -7.64
N LEU A 168 10.33 -10.55 -8.45
CA LEU A 168 10.45 -9.14 -8.09
C LEU A 168 9.09 -8.51 -7.76
N GLU A 169 7.99 -8.86 -8.47
CA GLU A 169 6.65 -8.35 -8.16
C GLU A 169 6.18 -8.77 -6.77
N ASN A 170 6.51 -9.98 -6.34
CA ASN A 170 6.15 -10.46 -5.00
C ASN A 170 6.95 -9.74 -3.91
N THR A 171 8.22 -9.44 -4.16
CA THR A 171 9.04 -8.64 -3.24
C THR A 171 8.48 -7.22 -3.16
N TRP A 172 8.16 -6.60 -4.31
CA TRP A 172 7.58 -5.28 -4.37
C TRP A 172 6.22 -5.21 -3.67
N GLY A 173 5.33 -6.17 -3.94
CA GLY A 173 4.01 -6.26 -3.31
C GLY A 173 4.11 -6.37 -1.79
N ALA A 174 4.98 -7.22 -1.27
CA ALA A 174 5.19 -7.36 0.16
C ALA A 174 5.66 -6.04 0.82
N LEU A 175 6.57 -5.31 0.16
CA LEU A 175 7.06 -4.01 0.62
C LEU A 175 5.94 -2.96 0.61
N HIS A 176 5.14 -2.93 -0.47
CA HIS A 176 4.05 -1.99 -0.68
C HIS A 176 2.93 -2.19 0.34
N GLU A 177 2.41 -3.40 0.44
CA GLU A 177 1.30 -3.71 1.34
C GLU A 177 1.71 -3.56 2.82
N TYR A 178 2.95 -3.89 3.17
CA TYR A 178 3.40 -3.67 4.54
C TYR A 178 3.60 -2.19 4.90
N HIS A 179 3.93 -1.34 3.94
CA HIS A 179 3.91 0.11 4.16
C HIS A 179 2.49 0.58 4.53
N HIS A 180 1.47 0.05 3.87
CA HIS A 180 0.07 0.34 4.26
C HIS A 180 -0.25 -0.15 5.67
N VAL A 181 0.23 -1.31 6.10
CA VAL A 181 0.09 -1.75 7.52
C VAL A 181 0.65 -0.70 8.47
N PHE A 182 1.84 -0.18 8.18
CA PHE A 182 2.44 0.91 8.97
C PHE A 182 1.58 2.18 8.94
N GLN A 183 1.13 2.62 7.78
CA GLN A 183 0.27 3.81 7.64
C GLN A 183 -1.01 3.67 8.45
N MET A 184 -1.70 2.52 8.34
CA MET A 184 -2.95 2.24 9.06
C MET A 184 -2.77 2.14 10.56
N ALA A 185 -1.57 1.80 11.04
CA ALA A 185 -1.26 1.83 12.46
C ALA A 185 -1.23 3.26 13.03
N HIS A 186 -1.01 4.27 12.18
CA HIS A 186 -0.86 5.67 12.56
C HIS A 186 -1.99 6.59 12.09
N CYS A 187 -2.82 6.16 11.13
CA CYS A 187 -3.90 6.97 10.57
C CYS A 187 -5.26 6.36 10.89
N ASP A 188 -6.29 7.19 11.04
CA ASP A 188 -7.67 6.72 11.19
C ASP A 188 -8.33 6.54 9.82
N THR A 189 -8.18 5.35 9.26
CA THR A 189 -8.71 4.98 7.94
C THR A 189 -10.25 4.89 7.86
N ARG A 190 -10.96 4.97 8.99
CA ARG A 190 -12.44 5.04 9.04
C ARG A 190 -12.96 6.42 8.66
N LEU A 191 -12.12 7.43 8.81
CA LEU A 191 -12.44 8.80 8.44
C LEU A 191 -12.24 9.00 6.94
N LYS A 192 -12.95 9.97 6.38
CA LYS A 192 -12.70 10.40 5.00
C LYS A 192 -11.27 10.88 4.83
N ARG A 193 -10.72 10.77 3.62
CA ARG A 193 -9.33 11.16 3.31
C ARG A 193 -9.04 12.65 3.46
N ASP A 194 -10.06 13.49 3.39
CA ASP A 194 -9.95 14.92 3.69
C ASP A 194 -9.83 15.21 5.19
N SER A 195 -10.21 14.26 6.06
CA SER A 195 -10.03 14.37 7.50
C SER A 195 -8.56 14.56 7.89
N GLU A 196 -8.30 15.41 8.88
CA GLU A 196 -6.96 15.66 9.41
C GLU A 196 -6.29 14.43 10.04
N LYS A 197 -7.07 13.42 10.43
CA LYS A 197 -6.56 12.16 11.01
C LYS A 197 -6.36 11.04 9.97
N ASN A 198 -6.65 11.30 8.71
CA ASN A 198 -6.44 10.37 7.60
C ASN A 198 -5.51 10.99 6.55
N ILE A 199 -4.98 10.18 5.66
CA ILE A 199 -4.06 10.59 4.60
C ILE A 199 -4.73 10.52 3.23
N PRO A 200 -4.40 11.43 2.29
CA PRO A 200 -4.90 11.36 0.92
C PRO A 200 -4.26 10.19 0.15
N SER A 201 -4.92 9.79 -0.94
CA SER A 201 -4.50 8.65 -1.76
C SER A 201 -3.07 8.77 -2.28
N TRP A 202 -2.63 9.97 -2.67
CA TRP A 202 -1.27 10.15 -3.17
C TRP A 202 -0.19 9.91 -2.10
N ILE A 203 -0.51 10.21 -0.82
CA ILE A 203 0.38 9.87 0.30
C ILE A 203 0.33 8.38 0.54
N ALA A 204 -0.86 7.80 0.64
CA ALA A 204 -1.01 6.38 0.91
C ALA A 204 -0.27 5.55 -0.15
N GLU A 205 -0.68 5.66 -1.40
CA GLU A 205 -0.18 4.83 -2.49
C GLU A 205 1.20 5.27 -3.00
N GLY A 206 1.41 6.58 -3.05
CA GLY A 206 2.65 7.14 -3.57
C GLY A 206 3.85 6.88 -2.68
N MET A 207 3.70 7.05 -1.36
CA MET A 207 4.79 6.74 -0.45
C MET A 207 5.07 5.24 -0.36
N ALA A 208 4.02 4.39 -0.42
CA ALA A 208 4.20 2.95 -0.50
C ALA A 208 4.92 2.53 -1.80
N SER A 209 4.57 3.14 -2.93
CA SER A 209 5.24 2.88 -4.22
C SER A 209 6.70 3.35 -4.24
N TYR A 210 6.96 4.55 -3.72
CA TYR A 210 8.33 5.07 -3.62
C TYR A 210 9.20 4.20 -2.71
N SER A 211 8.71 3.89 -1.51
CA SER A 211 9.47 3.09 -0.54
C SER A 211 9.75 1.69 -1.08
N SER A 212 8.78 1.06 -1.77
CA SER A 212 8.98 -0.25 -2.39
C SER A 212 10.10 -0.22 -3.43
N ALA A 213 10.09 0.77 -4.34
CA ALA A 213 11.15 0.94 -5.33
C ALA A 213 12.52 1.21 -4.65
N ARG A 214 12.54 2.06 -3.64
CA ARG A 214 13.73 2.42 -2.89
C ARG A 214 14.32 1.22 -2.12
N PHE A 215 13.48 0.43 -1.48
CA PHE A 215 13.91 -0.76 -0.73
C PHE A 215 14.38 -1.87 -1.66
N MET A 216 13.75 -2.04 -2.81
CA MET A 216 14.24 -2.97 -3.84
C MET A 216 15.59 -2.53 -4.42
N ASP A 217 15.83 -1.22 -4.53
CA ASP A 217 17.14 -0.65 -4.89
C ASP A 217 18.21 -1.00 -3.84
N ASN A 218 17.89 -0.81 -2.56
CA ASN A 218 18.76 -1.20 -1.44
C ASN A 218 19.05 -2.72 -1.42
N LEU A 219 18.11 -3.54 -1.88
CA LEU A 219 18.28 -4.99 -2.03
C LEU A 219 19.05 -5.37 -3.32
N GLY A 220 19.43 -4.40 -4.16
CA GLY A 220 20.11 -4.61 -5.43
C GLY A 220 19.25 -5.28 -6.50
N LEU A 221 17.93 -5.13 -6.42
CA LEU A 221 16.96 -5.78 -7.32
C LEU A 221 16.51 -4.87 -8.47
N VAL A 222 16.41 -3.57 -8.23
CA VAL A 222 16.01 -2.55 -9.23
C VAL A 222 16.83 -1.29 -9.06
N ASP A 223 16.81 -0.43 -10.07
CA ASP A 223 17.26 0.98 -9.97
C ASP A 223 16.01 1.85 -9.74
N SER A 224 15.87 2.40 -8.55
CA SER A 224 14.70 3.20 -8.17
C SER A 224 14.55 4.49 -8.99
N ARG A 225 15.66 5.07 -9.47
CA ARG A 225 15.63 6.27 -10.33
C ARG A 225 15.11 5.92 -11.72
N ALA A 226 15.59 4.79 -12.28
CA ALA A 226 15.08 4.28 -13.56
C ALA A 226 13.60 3.93 -13.47
N TYR A 227 13.15 3.33 -12.37
CA TYR A 227 11.74 3.05 -12.10
C TYR A 227 10.89 4.33 -12.11
N LEU A 228 11.28 5.36 -11.36
CA LEU A 228 10.56 6.63 -11.31
C LEU A 228 10.49 7.30 -12.70
N LEU A 229 11.59 7.27 -13.47
CA LEU A 229 11.59 7.81 -14.82
C LEU A 229 10.64 7.04 -15.75
N GLU A 230 10.54 5.73 -15.59
CA GLU A 230 9.61 4.90 -16.35
C GLU A 230 8.15 5.24 -16.05
N LEU A 231 7.79 5.50 -14.79
CA LEU A 231 6.45 5.98 -14.42
C LEU A 231 6.05 7.27 -15.15
N ARG A 232 7.01 8.15 -15.45
CA ARG A 232 6.73 9.38 -16.22
C ARG A 232 6.43 9.10 -17.69
N LYS A 233 7.14 8.15 -18.28
CA LYS A 233 7.13 7.91 -19.74
C LYS A 233 5.99 7.00 -20.17
N SER A 234 5.80 5.91 -19.47
CA SER A 234 4.94 4.81 -19.95
C SER A 234 3.90 4.32 -18.94
N GLY A 235 3.82 4.99 -17.78
CA GLY A 235 2.92 4.53 -16.71
C GLY A 235 3.26 3.13 -16.17
N GLY A 236 4.51 2.69 -16.38
CA GLY A 236 4.98 1.36 -16.03
C GLY A 236 4.18 0.30 -16.78
N ASN A 237 4.60 -0.30 -17.80
CA ASN A 237 4.10 -1.45 -18.61
C ASN A 237 2.59 -1.85 -18.53
N ILE A 238 1.73 -0.99 -17.94
CA ILE A 238 0.31 -1.28 -17.69
C ILE A 238 -0.58 -0.88 -18.88
N GLY A 239 0.01 -0.53 -20.04
CA GLY A 239 -0.75 -0.04 -21.19
C GLY A 239 -1.52 1.27 -20.94
N ARG A 240 -1.12 2.03 -19.92
CA ARG A 240 -1.75 3.27 -19.45
C ARG A 240 -0.87 4.47 -19.73
N PRO A 241 -1.45 5.67 -19.83
CA PRO A 241 -0.67 6.88 -20.03
C PRO A 241 0.31 7.10 -18.87
N GLY A 242 1.55 7.44 -19.19
CA GLY A 242 2.50 7.93 -18.20
C GLY A 242 2.10 9.29 -17.64
N ILE A 243 2.81 9.75 -16.62
CA ILE A 243 2.55 11.04 -15.96
C ILE A 243 2.49 12.19 -16.99
N ASN A 244 3.43 12.22 -17.93
CA ASN A 244 3.51 13.30 -18.93
C ASN A 244 2.26 13.36 -19.83
N GLU A 245 1.79 12.21 -20.28
CA GLU A 245 0.58 12.11 -21.09
C GLU A 245 -0.65 12.48 -20.28
N PHE A 246 -0.77 11.95 -19.04
CA PHE A 246 -1.88 12.27 -18.16
C PHE A 246 -2.00 13.77 -17.90
N LEU A 247 -0.90 14.43 -17.48
CA LEU A 247 -0.90 15.86 -17.19
C LEU A 247 -1.14 16.73 -18.42
N THR A 248 -0.76 16.26 -19.62
CA THR A 248 -1.07 16.97 -20.87
C THR A 248 -2.56 16.97 -21.16
N ARG A 249 -3.24 15.86 -20.88
CA ARG A 249 -4.69 15.71 -21.09
C ARG A 249 -5.53 16.37 -19.99
N ASN A 250 -5.00 16.43 -18.76
CA ASN A 250 -5.69 16.91 -17.56
C ASN A 250 -4.96 18.13 -16.97
N LYS A 251 -4.97 19.24 -17.72
CA LYS A 251 -4.17 20.43 -17.37
C LYS A 251 -4.54 21.06 -16.01
N ASP A 252 -5.79 20.91 -15.58
CA ASP A 252 -6.29 21.49 -14.33
C ASP A 252 -6.20 20.52 -13.13
N TRP A 253 -5.77 19.27 -13.39
CA TRP A 253 -5.65 18.26 -12.33
C TRP A 253 -4.63 18.70 -11.26
N GLN A 254 -4.97 18.44 -10.00
CA GLN A 254 -4.11 18.72 -8.86
C GLN A 254 -3.94 17.49 -7.99
N LEU A 255 -2.79 17.37 -7.32
CA LEU A 255 -2.42 16.19 -6.54
C LEU A 255 -3.39 15.89 -5.37
N GLN A 256 -4.03 16.92 -4.82
CA GLN A 256 -5.05 16.81 -3.76
C GLN A 256 -6.46 16.45 -4.25
N ASP A 257 -6.67 16.36 -5.57
CA ASP A 257 -7.98 16.05 -6.14
C ASP A 257 -8.23 14.53 -6.08
N GLU A 258 -9.05 14.09 -5.13
CA GLU A 258 -9.40 12.69 -4.92
C GLU A 258 -10.50 12.16 -5.87
N SER A 259 -11.06 13.01 -6.74
CA SER A 259 -12.20 12.64 -7.61
C SER A 259 -11.89 11.47 -8.56
N TYR A 260 -10.66 11.40 -9.06
CA TYR A 260 -10.23 10.30 -9.94
C TYR A 260 -10.09 8.96 -9.20
N TRP A 261 -9.74 9.01 -7.91
CA TRP A 261 -9.72 7.84 -7.06
C TRP A 261 -11.12 7.34 -6.79
N ASP A 262 -11.99 8.21 -6.32
CA ASP A 262 -13.36 7.88 -5.92
C ASP A 262 -14.21 7.40 -7.11
N SER A 263 -13.96 7.93 -8.31
CA SER A 263 -14.62 7.48 -9.55
C SER A 263 -14.02 6.20 -10.16
N GLY A 264 -12.86 5.76 -9.69
CA GLY A 264 -12.12 4.63 -10.27
C GLY A 264 -11.56 4.88 -11.68
N GLN A 265 -11.63 6.13 -12.18
CA GLN A 265 -11.23 6.44 -13.57
C GLN A 265 -9.72 6.36 -13.80
N ALA A 266 -8.91 6.78 -12.84
CA ALA A 266 -7.46 6.77 -12.95
C ALA A 266 -6.75 6.64 -11.60
N PRO A 267 -7.09 5.64 -10.75
CA PRO A 267 -6.48 5.52 -9.41
C PRO A 267 -4.96 5.40 -9.47
N GLN A 268 -4.41 4.82 -10.54
CA GLN A 268 -2.96 4.62 -10.70
C GLN A 268 -2.16 5.90 -10.76
N ILE A 269 -2.80 7.03 -11.08
CA ILE A 269 -2.11 8.32 -11.12
C ILE A 269 -1.59 8.72 -9.73
N TYR A 270 -2.29 8.31 -8.66
CA TYR A 270 -1.87 8.59 -7.29
C TYR A 270 -0.65 7.78 -6.88
N TYR A 271 -0.49 6.55 -7.41
CA TYR A 271 0.73 5.75 -7.24
C TYR A 271 1.92 6.45 -7.89
N MET A 272 1.75 6.84 -9.17
CA MET A 272 2.83 7.41 -9.97
C MET A 272 3.22 8.81 -9.50
N LEU A 273 2.26 9.73 -9.41
CA LEU A 273 2.51 11.10 -8.99
C LEU A 273 2.86 11.18 -7.51
N GLY A 274 2.26 10.35 -6.67
CA GLY A 274 2.61 10.27 -5.26
C GLY A 274 4.04 9.75 -5.04
N ALA A 275 4.51 8.77 -5.81
CA ALA A 275 5.91 8.33 -5.75
C ALA A 275 6.87 9.47 -6.13
N TRP A 276 6.56 10.26 -7.15
CA TRP A 276 7.33 11.45 -7.51
C TRP A 276 7.22 12.58 -6.47
N ALA A 277 6.06 12.76 -5.84
CA ALA A 277 5.88 13.72 -4.75
C ALA A 277 6.77 13.35 -3.55
N THR A 278 6.84 12.06 -3.23
CA THR A 278 7.72 11.53 -2.19
C THR A 278 9.20 11.75 -2.54
N ALA A 279 9.60 11.43 -3.78
CA ALA A 279 10.96 11.70 -4.26
C ALA A 279 11.30 13.19 -4.21
N TYR A 280 10.36 14.07 -4.53
CA TYR A 280 10.55 15.52 -4.46
C TYR A 280 10.71 16.02 -3.02
N LEU A 281 9.95 15.49 -2.06
CA LEU A 281 10.16 15.79 -0.63
C LEU A 281 11.57 15.44 -0.19
N ILE A 282 12.05 14.25 -0.52
CA ILE A 282 13.35 13.73 -0.06
C ILE A 282 14.50 14.41 -0.81
N HIS A 283 14.49 14.37 -2.14
CA HIS A 283 15.63 14.79 -2.95
C HIS A 283 15.53 16.23 -3.44
N GLY A 284 14.32 16.74 -3.65
CA GLY A 284 14.09 18.13 -4.13
C GLY A 284 14.07 19.15 -3.01
N LEU A 285 13.45 18.82 -1.87
CA LEU A 285 13.39 19.69 -0.69
C LEU A 285 14.42 19.33 0.38
N GLY A 286 15.11 18.19 0.25
CA GLY A 286 16.14 17.75 1.18
C GLY A 286 15.61 17.26 2.53
N VAL A 287 14.36 16.85 2.60
CA VAL A 287 13.80 16.26 3.82
C VAL A 287 14.36 14.86 4.01
N ASP A 288 14.76 14.54 5.23
CA ASP A 288 15.29 13.22 5.56
C ASP A 288 14.31 12.09 5.20
N GLU A 289 14.80 11.02 4.58
CA GLU A 289 13.99 9.90 4.10
C GLU A 289 13.18 9.22 5.22
N VAL A 290 13.80 9.00 6.39
CA VAL A 290 13.12 8.40 7.54
C VAL A 290 12.01 9.33 8.05
N THR A 291 12.24 10.63 8.00
CA THR A 291 11.21 11.62 8.34
C THR A 291 10.01 11.53 7.42
N VAL A 292 10.24 11.47 6.09
CA VAL A 292 9.16 11.38 5.09
C VAL A 292 8.42 10.05 5.16
N LEU A 293 9.14 8.93 5.25
CA LEU A 293 8.52 7.61 5.16
C LEU A 293 7.98 7.08 6.50
N LYS A 294 8.42 7.65 7.62
CA LYS A 294 8.11 7.07 8.94
C LYS A 294 7.74 8.10 10.01
N THR A 295 8.61 9.09 10.30
CA THR A 295 8.50 9.85 11.54
C THR A 295 7.25 10.72 11.61
N TRP A 296 6.88 11.40 10.54
CA TRP A 296 5.75 12.33 10.54
C TRP A 296 4.40 11.64 10.75
N TYR A 297 4.25 10.37 10.34
CA TYR A 297 3.02 9.60 10.58
C TYR A 297 2.70 9.46 12.07
N GLN A 298 3.72 9.40 12.92
CA GLN A 298 3.57 9.25 14.36
C GLN A 298 2.89 10.47 15.01
N ASP A 299 2.98 11.63 14.35
CA ASP A 299 2.38 12.87 14.85
C ASP A 299 0.96 13.13 14.28
N ILE A 300 0.53 12.42 13.23
CA ILE A 300 -0.80 12.59 12.64
C ILE A 300 -1.94 12.41 13.65
N PRO A 301 -1.95 11.37 14.52
CA PRO A 301 -3.02 11.17 15.48
C PRO A 301 -3.20 12.36 16.44
N ARG A 302 -2.11 13.05 16.75
CA ARG A 302 -2.08 14.16 17.70
C ARG A 302 -2.24 15.53 17.07
N LEU A 303 -1.56 15.78 15.94
CA LEU A 303 -1.51 17.11 15.31
C LEU A 303 -2.50 17.26 14.15
N GLY A 304 -2.94 16.16 13.56
CA GLY A 304 -3.54 16.15 12.23
C GLY A 304 -2.47 16.13 11.13
N LYS A 305 -2.87 15.70 9.90
CA LYS A 305 -1.93 15.54 8.78
C LYS A 305 -1.28 16.85 8.34
N SER A 306 -2.05 17.93 8.26
CA SER A 306 -1.55 19.22 7.77
C SER A 306 -0.48 19.78 8.70
N ALA A 307 -0.75 19.82 10.01
CA ALA A 307 0.21 20.32 10.98
C ALA A 307 1.42 19.37 11.16
N ALA A 308 1.20 18.07 11.10
CA ALA A 308 2.30 17.09 11.12
C ALA A 308 3.18 17.23 9.87
N PHE A 309 2.57 17.42 8.69
CA PHE A 309 3.31 17.64 7.45
C PHE A 309 4.17 18.89 7.53
N GLU A 310 3.59 20.04 7.91
CA GLU A 310 4.33 21.30 8.05
C GLU A 310 5.50 21.18 9.04
N LYS A 311 5.25 20.57 10.21
CA LYS A 311 6.27 20.35 11.25
C LYS A 311 7.49 19.57 10.72
N HIS A 312 7.25 18.52 9.94
CA HIS A 312 8.29 17.57 9.53
C HIS A 312 8.87 17.87 8.15
N MET A 313 8.07 18.42 7.23
CA MET A 313 8.52 18.76 5.87
C MET A 313 9.01 20.20 5.75
N GLY A 314 8.78 21.03 6.77
CA GLY A 314 9.22 22.42 6.80
C GLY A 314 8.44 23.37 5.90
N ILE A 315 7.34 22.91 5.30
CA ILE A 315 6.41 23.70 4.49
C ILE A 315 4.97 23.27 4.73
N PRO A 316 3.98 24.18 4.69
CA PRO A 316 2.57 23.81 4.71
C PRO A 316 2.18 22.89 3.55
N LEU A 317 1.23 21.97 3.79
CA LEU A 317 0.80 21.01 2.79
C LEU A 317 0.17 21.69 1.54
N ASP A 318 -0.59 22.77 1.75
CA ASP A 318 -1.19 23.57 0.67
C ASP A 318 -0.14 24.34 -0.16
N GLU A 319 1.00 24.71 0.43
CA GLU A 319 2.13 25.30 -0.27
C GLU A 319 2.94 24.25 -1.04
N PHE A 320 3.00 23.02 -0.53
CA PHE A 320 3.65 21.91 -1.22
C PHE A 320 3.01 21.61 -2.58
N TYR A 321 1.68 21.58 -2.69
CA TYR A 321 0.98 21.23 -3.91
C TYR A 321 1.38 22.06 -5.13
N PRO A 322 1.36 23.40 -5.09
CA PRO A 322 1.80 24.21 -6.24
C PRO A 322 3.29 24.12 -6.50
N ARG A 323 4.14 23.90 -5.49
CA ARG A 323 5.58 23.66 -5.70
C ARG A 323 5.83 22.36 -6.44
N PHE A 324 5.22 21.27 -5.97
CA PHE A 324 5.32 19.96 -6.63
C PHE A 324 4.78 20.02 -8.06
N ARG A 325 3.63 20.69 -8.29
CA ARG A 325 3.08 20.83 -9.65
C ARG A 325 4.06 21.51 -10.60
N ARG A 326 4.70 22.59 -10.19
CA ARG A 326 5.72 23.27 -11.03
C ARG A 326 6.91 22.35 -11.30
N PHE A 327 7.31 21.56 -10.32
CA PHE A 327 8.41 20.59 -10.49
C PHE A 327 8.03 19.48 -11.47
N ILE A 328 6.90 18.82 -11.28
CA ILE A 328 6.54 17.62 -12.07
C ILE A 328 6.23 17.94 -13.56
N LEU A 329 5.91 19.18 -13.87
CA LEU A 329 5.70 19.65 -15.24
C LEU A 329 6.99 19.99 -16.00
N GLN A 330 8.15 19.92 -15.36
CA GLN A 330 9.44 20.12 -16.03
C GLN A 330 9.79 18.94 -16.94
N SER A 331 10.84 19.11 -17.75
CA SER A 331 11.35 18.02 -18.60
C SER A 331 11.87 16.84 -17.78
N ASP A 332 11.89 15.63 -18.37
CA ASP A 332 12.47 14.45 -17.73
C ASP A 332 13.89 14.69 -17.24
N LYS A 333 14.71 15.41 -18.05
CA LYS A 333 16.07 15.78 -17.67
C LYS A 333 16.13 16.67 -16.43
N ASP A 334 15.20 17.63 -16.32
CA ASP A 334 15.21 18.60 -15.21
C ASP A 334 14.70 17.98 -13.92
N VAL A 335 13.65 17.16 -13.95
CA VAL A 335 13.17 16.47 -12.75
C VAL A 335 14.18 15.47 -12.20
N MET A 336 15.01 14.86 -13.09
CA MET A 336 16.05 13.92 -12.66
C MET A 336 17.23 14.60 -11.93
N LYS A 337 17.40 15.91 -12.05
CA LYS A 337 18.47 16.67 -11.35
C LYS A 337 18.35 16.61 -9.82
N ILE A 338 17.15 16.35 -9.26
CA ILE A 338 16.99 16.22 -7.80
C ILE A 338 17.87 15.10 -7.22
N PHE A 339 18.17 14.07 -8.01
CA PHE A 339 19.01 12.95 -7.57
C PHE A 339 20.52 13.23 -7.66
N GLU A 340 20.94 14.25 -8.41
CA GLU A 340 22.35 14.63 -8.57
C GLU A 340 22.87 15.35 -7.33
N ALA A 341 22.03 16.19 -6.72
CA ALA A 341 22.38 16.95 -5.51
C ALA A 341 22.67 16.05 -4.29
N THR A 342 21.90 14.96 -4.17
CA THR A 342 22.04 13.99 -3.05
C THR A 342 23.31 13.14 -3.20
N ALA A 343 23.69 12.77 -4.42
CA ALA A 343 24.90 11.97 -4.68
C ALA A 343 26.20 12.70 -4.33
N SER A 344 26.19 14.02 -4.23
CA SER A 344 27.35 14.81 -3.78
C SER A 344 27.50 14.85 -2.26
N GLN A 345 26.42 14.70 -1.51
CA GLN A 345 26.43 14.68 -0.03
C GLN A 345 26.86 13.29 0.52
N ASP A 346 26.50 12.21 -0.15
CA ASP A 346 26.89 10.85 0.25
C ASP A 346 28.37 10.54 0.00
N ARG A 347 29.06 11.32 -0.85
CA ARG A 347 30.51 11.16 -1.11
C ARG A 347 31.39 11.89 -0.07
N VAL A 348 30.79 12.65 0.81
CA VAL A 348 31.50 13.46 1.84
C VAL A 348 31.36 12.84 3.24
N ARG A 349 30.58 11.79 3.38
CA ARG A 349 30.46 10.99 4.61
C ARG A 349 31.16 9.66 4.43
#